data_b9755106be14e1270fa351edb257fee7
#
_entry.id   b9755106be14e1270fa351edb257fee7
#
_cell.length_a   1.000
_cell.length_b   1.000
_cell.length_c   1.000
_cell.angle_alpha   90.00
_cell.angle_beta   90.00
_cell.angle_gamma   90.00
#
_symmetry.space_group_name_H-M   'P 1'
#
loop_
_entity.id
_entity.type
_entity.pdbx_description
1 polymer ?
#
loop_
_entity_poly.entity_id
_entity_poly.type
_entity_poly.pdbx_seq_one_letter_code
_entity_poly.pdbx_strand_id
1 'polypeptide(L)'
;MTFEEVRRDPAVRVYITQADASMQALGFTEHSFAHVSRVSQVAGDILKTLGYPERTVELARIAGYLHDIGNIVNRVDHSQSGAVMAFRILDRMNFPPEEIATIVTAIGNHDEGNGTPVNAVAAALFLADKSDVRSDSSKEVFIL
;
A
#
# COMPACT_ATOMS: atom_id res chain seq x y z
N MET A 1 7.68 -16.66 -1.72
CA MET A 1 7.37 -15.26 -2.06
C MET A 1 5.87 -15.01 -1.94
N THR A 2 5.42 -14.88 -0.71
CA THR A 2 4.00 -14.77 -0.40
C THR A 2 3.69 -13.47 0.32
N PHE A 3 2.42 -13.13 0.39
CA PHE A 3 1.96 -12.01 1.21
C PHE A 3 2.40 -12.19 2.67
N GLU A 4 2.28 -13.41 3.22
CA GLU A 4 2.68 -13.65 4.60
C GLU A 4 4.18 -13.41 4.83
N GLU A 5 5.01 -13.75 3.87
CA GLU A 5 6.44 -13.48 3.98
C GLU A 5 6.73 -11.97 4.00
N VAL A 6 6.01 -11.19 3.17
CA VAL A 6 6.14 -9.73 3.17
C VAL A 6 5.66 -9.16 4.51
N ARG A 7 4.50 -9.61 4.97
CA ARG A 7 3.91 -9.13 6.22
C ARG A 7 4.80 -9.40 7.43
N ARG A 8 5.52 -10.51 7.42
CA ARG A 8 6.39 -10.93 8.53
C ARG A 8 7.81 -10.42 8.42
N ASP A 9 8.17 -9.84 7.29
CA ASP A 9 9.55 -9.37 7.10
C ASP A 9 9.91 -8.32 8.15
N PRO A 10 11.00 -8.53 8.91
CA PRO A 10 11.35 -7.60 9.99
C PRO A 10 11.60 -6.17 9.51
N ALA A 11 12.22 -5.99 8.34
CA ALA A 11 12.49 -4.66 7.81
C ALA A 11 11.18 -3.95 7.43
N VAL A 12 10.24 -4.67 6.81
CA VAL A 12 8.94 -4.11 6.47
C VAL A 12 8.21 -3.62 7.72
N ARG A 13 8.24 -4.40 8.79
CA ARG A 13 7.60 -4.03 10.03
C ARG A 13 8.22 -2.76 10.64
N VAL A 14 9.53 -2.65 10.60
CA VAL A 14 10.22 -1.45 11.07
C VAL A 14 9.82 -0.23 10.23
N TYR A 15 9.79 -0.38 8.92
CA TYR A 15 9.46 0.74 8.03
C TYR A 15 8.03 1.21 8.22
N ILE A 16 7.08 0.30 8.40
CA ILE A 16 5.68 0.69 8.65
C ILE A 16 5.57 1.38 10.01
N THR A 17 6.26 0.86 11.03
CA THR A 17 6.27 1.48 12.36
C THR A 17 6.81 2.91 12.30
N GLN A 18 7.90 3.13 11.56
CA GLN A 18 8.50 4.45 11.43
C GLN A 18 7.63 5.39 10.58
N ALA A 19 6.97 4.86 9.55
CA ALA A 19 6.03 5.64 8.78
C ALA A 19 4.88 6.13 9.66
N ASP A 20 4.37 5.27 10.54
CA ASP A 20 3.33 5.62 11.50
C ASP A 20 3.81 6.72 12.45
N ALA A 21 5.01 6.61 12.98
CA ALA A 21 5.60 7.63 13.85
C ALA A 21 5.74 8.97 13.13
N SER A 22 6.14 8.96 11.87
CA SER A 22 6.25 10.18 11.06
C SER A 22 4.89 10.84 10.87
N MET A 23 3.86 10.04 10.59
CA MET A 23 2.50 10.56 10.42
C MET A 23 1.97 11.15 11.72
N GLN A 24 2.21 10.49 12.85
CA GLN A 24 1.81 11.02 14.15
C GLN A 24 2.49 12.34 14.47
N ALA A 25 3.77 12.47 14.14
CA ALA A 25 4.51 13.71 14.33
C ALA A 25 3.93 14.86 13.50
N LEU A 26 3.27 14.54 12.39
CA LEU A 26 2.60 15.53 11.53
C LEU A 26 1.14 15.79 11.94
N GLY A 27 0.67 15.16 13.00
CA GLY A 27 -0.68 15.39 13.52
C GLY A 27 -1.74 14.40 13.05
N PHE A 28 -1.37 13.36 12.31
CA PHE A 28 -2.32 12.31 11.92
C PHE A 28 -2.46 11.29 13.05
N THR A 29 -3.66 10.78 13.23
CA THR A 29 -3.98 9.86 14.35
C THR A 29 -4.19 8.42 13.91
N GLU A 30 -4.22 8.13 12.63
CA GLU A 30 -4.44 6.78 12.15
C GLU A 30 -3.24 5.88 12.42
N HIS A 31 -3.51 4.60 12.64
CA HIS A 31 -2.48 3.61 12.87
C HIS A 31 -2.17 2.91 11.56
N SER A 32 -0.91 3.01 11.09
CA SER A 32 -0.50 2.50 9.79
C SER A 32 -0.79 1.00 9.61
N PHE A 33 -0.52 0.18 10.64
CA PHE A 33 -0.79 -1.26 10.53
C PHE A 33 -2.27 -1.57 10.33
N ALA A 34 -3.15 -0.87 11.04
CA ALA A 34 -4.58 -1.07 10.91
C ALA A 34 -5.06 -0.66 9.51
N HIS A 35 -4.62 0.50 9.04
CA HIS A 35 -4.99 1.00 7.71
C HIS A 35 -4.49 0.07 6.60
N VAL A 36 -3.19 -0.26 6.58
CA VAL A 36 -2.64 -1.08 5.50
C VAL A 36 -3.19 -2.51 5.53
N SER A 37 -3.52 -3.02 6.72
CA SER A 37 -4.15 -4.34 6.84
C SER A 37 -5.55 -4.33 6.22
N ARG A 38 -6.35 -3.29 6.48
CA ARG A 38 -7.68 -3.16 5.87
C ARG A 38 -7.60 -2.99 4.37
N VAL A 39 -6.71 -2.12 3.90
CA VAL A 39 -6.54 -1.88 2.46
C VAL A 39 -6.09 -3.16 1.76
N SER A 40 -5.14 -3.88 2.36
CA SER A 40 -4.68 -5.16 1.84
C SER A 40 -5.82 -6.16 1.69
N GLN A 41 -6.63 -6.31 2.74
CA GLN A 41 -7.77 -7.23 2.73
C GLN A 41 -8.79 -6.84 1.66
N VAL A 42 -9.18 -5.58 1.62
CA VAL A 42 -10.21 -5.11 0.68
C VAL A 42 -9.72 -5.21 -0.77
N ALA A 43 -8.49 -4.84 -1.04
CA ALA A 43 -7.94 -4.94 -2.40
C ALA A 43 -7.96 -6.38 -2.90
N GLY A 44 -7.54 -7.32 -2.05
CA GLY A 44 -7.60 -8.74 -2.38
C GLY A 44 -9.03 -9.23 -2.60
N ASP A 45 -9.95 -8.82 -1.73
CA ASP A 45 -11.35 -9.23 -1.82
C ASP A 45 -12.02 -8.72 -3.10
N ILE A 46 -11.70 -7.51 -3.54
CA ILE A 46 -12.22 -6.96 -4.80
C ILE A 46 -11.84 -7.87 -5.97
N LEU A 47 -10.57 -8.21 -6.09
CA LEU A 47 -10.11 -9.03 -7.21
C LEU A 47 -10.61 -10.47 -7.10
N LYS A 48 -10.70 -11.01 -5.89
CA LYS A 48 -11.24 -12.35 -5.68
C LYS A 48 -12.68 -12.42 -6.11
N THR A 49 -13.49 -11.44 -5.72
CA THR A 49 -14.90 -11.36 -6.09
C THR A 49 -15.07 -11.25 -7.60
N LEU A 50 -14.17 -10.56 -8.27
CA LEU A 50 -14.22 -10.42 -9.72
C LEU A 50 -13.65 -11.62 -10.49
N GLY A 51 -13.17 -12.64 -9.78
CA GLY A 51 -12.71 -13.87 -10.41
C GLY A 51 -11.26 -13.86 -10.90
N TYR A 52 -10.45 -12.93 -10.43
CA TYR A 52 -9.04 -12.90 -10.81
C TYR A 52 -8.27 -14.09 -10.21
N PRO A 53 -7.17 -14.52 -10.86
CA PRO A 53 -6.35 -15.62 -10.34
C PRO A 53 -5.84 -15.33 -8.93
N GLU A 54 -5.65 -16.38 -8.14
CA GLU A 54 -5.21 -16.24 -6.75
C GLU A 54 -3.90 -15.46 -6.63
N ARG A 55 -2.96 -15.63 -7.57
CA ARG A 55 -1.71 -14.89 -7.51
C ARG A 55 -1.92 -13.40 -7.70
N THR A 56 -2.82 -13.01 -8.59
CA THR A 56 -3.16 -11.60 -8.80
C THR A 56 -3.80 -11.01 -7.52
N VAL A 57 -4.67 -11.78 -6.87
CA VAL A 57 -5.24 -11.39 -5.58
C VAL A 57 -4.14 -11.17 -4.55
N GLU A 58 -3.17 -12.07 -4.49
CA GLU A 58 -2.06 -11.95 -3.55
C GLU A 58 -1.20 -10.72 -3.83
N LEU A 59 -0.94 -10.41 -5.09
CA LEU A 59 -0.19 -9.20 -5.46
C LEU A 59 -0.94 -7.94 -5.02
N ALA A 60 -2.26 -7.93 -5.11
CA ALA A 60 -3.07 -6.81 -4.63
C ALA A 60 -2.95 -6.66 -3.12
N ARG A 61 -2.91 -7.76 -2.38
CA ARG A 61 -2.70 -7.71 -0.93
C ARG A 61 -1.34 -7.15 -0.56
N ILE A 62 -0.31 -7.56 -1.29
CA ILE A 62 1.05 -7.04 -1.07
C ILE A 62 1.09 -5.54 -1.36
N ALA A 63 0.52 -5.12 -2.49
CA ALA A 63 0.47 -3.71 -2.85
C ALA A 63 -0.26 -2.90 -1.78
N GLY A 64 -1.39 -3.40 -1.30
CA GLY A 64 -2.16 -2.73 -0.25
C GLY A 64 -1.38 -2.59 1.05
N TYR A 65 -0.63 -3.63 1.41
CA TYR A 65 0.14 -3.62 2.65
C TYR A 65 1.31 -2.63 2.59
N LEU A 66 1.92 -2.45 1.43
CA LEU A 66 3.11 -1.61 1.25
C LEU A 66 2.81 -0.20 0.75
N HIS A 67 1.56 0.11 0.39
CA HIS A 67 1.26 1.32 -0.39
C HIS A 67 1.61 2.63 0.32
N ASP A 68 1.57 2.68 1.63
CA ASP A 68 1.85 3.89 2.40
C ASP A 68 3.25 3.93 3.03
N ILE A 69 4.10 2.95 2.69
CA ILE A 69 5.43 2.85 3.30
C ILE A 69 6.30 4.08 3.01
N GLY A 70 6.01 4.79 1.94
CA GLY A 70 6.72 6.02 1.57
C GLY A 70 6.56 7.15 2.57
N ASN A 71 5.57 7.07 3.46
CA ASN A 71 5.40 8.06 4.52
C ASN A 71 6.59 8.12 5.48
N ILE A 72 7.44 7.09 5.50
CA ILE A 72 8.68 7.12 6.29
C ILE A 72 9.63 8.20 5.76
N VAL A 73 9.58 8.48 4.46
CA VAL A 73 10.42 9.50 3.83
C VAL A 73 9.78 10.88 4.00
N ASN A 74 8.54 11.03 3.54
CA ASN A 74 7.76 12.25 3.66
C ASN A 74 6.35 11.96 3.17
N ARG A 75 5.37 12.72 3.67
CA ARG A 75 4.00 12.61 3.15
C ARG A 75 3.92 13.10 1.71
N VAL A 76 4.69 14.14 1.38
CA VAL A 76 4.76 14.66 0.01
C VAL A 76 5.39 13.60 -0.89
N ASP A 77 4.72 13.27 -1.98
CA ASP A 77 5.15 12.26 -2.95
C ASP A 77 5.36 10.87 -2.33
N HIS A 78 4.61 10.54 -1.27
CA HIS A 78 4.76 9.26 -0.59
C HIS A 78 4.45 8.06 -1.49
N SER A 79 3.63 8.23 -2.52
CA SER A 79 3.38 7.15 -3.48
C SER A 79 4.63 6.85 -4.30
N GLN A 80 5.38 7.87 -4.69
CA GLN A 80 6.62 7.70 -5.45
C GLN A 80 7.70 7.07 -4.57
N SER A 81 7.91 7.62 -3.36
CA SER A 81 8.85 7.04 -2.40
C SER A 81 8.48 5.61 -2.05
N GLY A 82 7.19 5.35 -1.85
CA GLY A 82 6.69 4.03 -1.52
C GLY A 82 6.93 3.01 -2.63
N ALA A 83 6.75 3.42 -3.87
CA ALA A 83 7.00 2.55 -5.01
C ALA A 83 8.46 2.12 -5.08
N VAL A 84 9.38 3.07 -4.88
CA VAL A 84 10.83 2.78 -4.89
C VAL A 84 11.22 1.88 -3.71
N MET A 85 10.67 2.14 -2.53
CA MET A 85 10.92 1.29 -1.36
C MET A 85 10.39 -0.12 -1.57
N ALA A 86 9.19 -0.25 -2.14
CA ALA A 86 8.59 -1.55 -2.43
C ALA A 86 9.44 -2.32 -3.44
N PHE A 87 9.95 -1.65 -4.46
CA PHE A 87 10.85 -2.28 -5.42
C PHE A 87 12.04 -2.91 -4.69
N ARG A 88 12.70 -2.16 -3.83
CA ARG A 88 13.87 -2.66 -3.11
C ARG A 88 13.52 -3.87 -2.23
N ILE A 89 12.41 -3.79 -1.51
CA ILE A 89 11.97 -4.87 -0.62
C ILE A 89 11.70 -6.15 -1.42
N LEU A 90 10.93 -6.02 -2.49
CA LEU A 90 10.49 -7.17 -3.28
C LEU A 90 11.66 -7.77 -4.08
N ASP A 91 12.56 -6.93 -4.56
CA ASP A 91 13.77 -7.39 -5.24
C ASP A 91 14.66 -8.21 -4.28
N ARG A 92 14.85 -7.71 -3.07
CA ARG A 92 15.60 -8.43 -2.02
C ARG A 92 14.95 -9.78 -1.71
N MET A 93 13.63 -9.85 -1.77
CA MET A 93 12.88 -11.08 -1.50
C MET A 93 12.74 -11.99 -2.73
N ASN A 94 13.40 -11.64 -3.80
CA ASN A 94 13.45 -12.44 -5.04
C ASN A 94 12.10 -12.62 -5.74
N PHE A 95 11.24 -11.63 -5.68
CA PHE A 95 10.02 -11.62 -6.48
C PHE A 95 10.38 -11.52 -7.97
N PRO A 96 9.63 -12.19 -8.86
CA PRO A 96 9.84 -12.02 -10.31
C PRO A 96 9.66 -10.57 -10.74
N PRO A 97 10.46 -10.09 -11.69
CA PRO A 97 10.36 -8.69 -12.15
C PRO A 97 8.96 -8.27 -12.60
N GLU A 98 8.20 -9.17 -13.23
CA GLU A 98 6.85 -8.85 -13.69
C GLU A 98 5.91 -8.55 -12.53
N GLU A 99 6.07 -9.28 -11.44
CA GLU A 99 5.25 -9.06 -10.25
C GLU A 99 5.68 -7.78 -9.52
N ILE A 100 6.97 -7.53 -9.45
CA ILE A 100 7.49 -6.29 -8.89
C ILE A 100 6.94 -5.10 -9.67
N ALA A 101 6.99 -5.16 -11.00
CA ALA A 101 6.49 -4.09 -11.86
C ALA A 101 5.01 -3.80 -11.58
N THR A 102 4.20 -4.85 -11.47
CA THR A 102 2.77 -4.72 -11.19
C THR A 102 2.52 -4.00 -9.86
N ILE A 103 3.22 -4.41 -8.81
CA ILE A 103 3.04 -3.84 -7.48
C ILE A 103 3.56 -2.41 -7.42
N VAL A 104 4.73 -2.16 -7.98
CA VAL A 104 5.36 -0.83 -7.99
C VAL A 104 4.48 0.17 -8.74
N THR A 105 3.95 -0.23 -9.89
CA THR A 105 3.03 0.62 -10.67
C THR A 105 1.76 0.94 -9.86
N ALA A 106 1.22 -0.06 -9.17
CA ALA A 106 0.04 0.15 -8.35
C ALA A 106 0.31 1.16 -7.23
N ILE A 107 1.43 1.00 -6.53
CA ILE A 107 1.78 1.89 -5.42
C ILE A 107 2.05 3.31 -5.93
N GLY A 108 2.81 3.43 -7.01
CA GLY A 108 3.18 4.74 -7.57
C GLY A 108 2.00 5.54 -8.09
N ASN A 109 0.88 4.87 -8.38
CA ASN A 109 -0.31 5.49 -8.94
C ASN A 109 -1.52 5.47 -7.99
N HIS A 110 -1.30 5.27 -6.69
CA HIS A 110 -2.43 5.22 -5.76
C HIS A 110 -2.86 6.59 -5.26
N ASP A 111 -2.05 7.61 -5.40
CA ASP A 111 -2.37 8.96 -4.96
C ASP A 111 -3.37 9.61 -5.93
N GLU A 112 -4.50 10.06 -5.43
CA GLU A 112 -5.58 10.65 -6.23
C GLU A 112 -5.13 11.83 -7.07
N GLY A 113 -4.19 12.63 -6.59
CA GLY A 113 -3.76 13.84 -7.27
C GLY A 113 -2.93 13.57 -8.52
N ASN A 114 -2.20 12.47 -8.57
CA ASN A 114 -1.18 12.24 -9.58
C ASN A 114 -1.22 10.85 -10.21
N GLY A 115 -2.09 9.97 -9.74
CA GLY A 115 -2.06 8.56 -10.16
C GLY A 115 -3.18 8.20 -11.11
N THR A 116 -2.91 7.22 -11.96
CA THR A 116 -3.90 6.60 -12.83
C THR A 116 -3.80 5.09 -12.69
N PRO A 117 -4.90 4.38 -12.33
CA PRO A 117 -4.84 2.92 -12.24
C PRO A 117 -4.69 2.31 -13.64
N VAL A 118 -3.53 1.73 -13.89
CA VAL A 118 -3.17 1.19 -15.21
C VAL A 118 -3.21 -0.33 -15.28
N ASN A 119 -3.49 -1.01 -14.16
CA ASN A 119 -3.68 -2.47 -14.14
C ASN A 119 -4.71 -2.81 -13.06
N ALA A 120 -5.12 -4.08 -13.03
CA ALA A 120 -6.16 -4.53 -12.09
C ALA A 120 -5.74 -4.35 -10.62
N VAL A 121 -4.48 -4.61 -10.31
CA VAL A 121 -3.95 -4.44 -8.95
C VAL A 121 -4.00 -2.97 -8.56
N ALA A 122 -3.62 -2.08 -9.46
CA ALA A 122 -3.67 -0.63 -9.22
C ALA A 122 -5.11 -0.16 -8.98
N ALA A 123 -6.06 -0.65 -9.77
CA ALA A 123 -7.46 -0.28 -9.61
C ALA A 123 -8.01 -0.77 -8.27
N ALA A 124 -7.70 -2.00 -7.89
CA ALA A 124 -8.15 -2.57 -6.62
C ALA A 124 -7.55 -1.80 -5.44
N LEU A 125 -6.27 -1.46 -5.50
CA LEU A 125 -5.61 -0.68 -4.46
C LEU A 125 -6.26 0.69 -4.32
N PHE A 126 -6.48 1.38 -5.43
CA PHE A 126 -7.10 2.70 -5.43
C PHE A 126 -8.48 2.67 -4.75
N LEU A 127 -9.31 1.72 -5.14
CA LEU A 127 -10.65 1.59 -4.57
C LEU A 127 -10.60 1.21 -3.09
N ALA A 128 -9.72 0.29 -2.71
CA ALA A 128 -9.58 -0.15 -1.34
C ALA A 128 -9.14 0.99 -0.42
N ASP A 129 -8.18 1.79 -0.88
CA ASP A 129 -7.67 2.92 -0.10
C ASP A 129 -8.76 3.98 0.09
N LYS A 130 -9.49 4.32 -0.99
CA LYS A 130 -10.59 5.27 -0.90
C LYS A 130 -11.74 4.79 -0.04
N SER A 131 -11.97 3.48 0.02
CA SER A 131 -13.08 2.92 0.80
C SER A 131 -12.79 2.84 2.28
N ASP A 132 -11.57 3.11 2.73
CA ASP A 132 -11.24 3.13 4.15
C ASP A 132 -11.69 4.46 4.76
N VAL A 133 -13.00 4.58 4.95
CA VAL A 133 -13.67 5.80 5.36
C VAL A 133 -13.19 6.34 6.69
N ARG A 134 -12.78 5.46 7.61
CA ARG A 134 -12.31 5.89 8.93
C ARG A 134 -11.06 6.74 8.85
N SER A 135 -10.10 6.31 8.03
CA SER A 135 -8.87 7.07 7.82
C SER A 135 -9.16 8.40 7.15
N ASP A 136 -10.01 8.39 6.13
CA ASP A 136 -10.38 9.62 5.41
C ASP A 136 -11.10 10.59 6.31
N SER A 137 -12.04 10.12 7.12
CA SER A 137 -12.77 10.97 8.05
C SER A 137 -11.85 11.65 9.05
N SER A 138 -10.87 10.92 9.58
CA SER A 138 -9.89 11.47 10.51
C SER A 138 -9.06 12.56 9.86
N LYS A 139 -8.62 12.34 8.62
CA LYS A 139 -7.83 13.32 7.87
C LYS A 139 -8.62 14.58 7.61
N GLU A 140 -9.87 14.45 7.22
CA GLU A 140 -10.74 15.60 6.92
C GLU A 140 -10.94 16.48 8.13
N VAL A 141 -11.13 15.88 9.29
CA VAL A 141 -11.30 16.63 10.52
C VAL A 141 -10.10 17.54 10.81
N PHE A 142 -8.90 17.08 10.53
CA PHE A 142 -7.69 17.86 10.76
C PHE A 142 -7.44 18.91 9.67
N ILE A 143 -7.87 18.65 8.45
CA ILE A 143 -7.67 19.58 7.35
C ILE A 143 -8.64 20.75 7.45
N LEU A 144 -9.82 20.50 7.92
CA LEU A 144 -10.84 21.53 8.10
C LEU A 144 -10.57 22.41 9.30
#